data_83110917c5b75b4867d2faa9ef7b5a2d
#
_entry.id   83110917c5b75b4867d2faa9ef7b5a2d
#
_cell.length_a   1.000
_cell.length_b   1.000
_cell.length_c   1.000
_cell.angle_alpha   90.00
_cell.angle_beta   90.00
_cell.angle_gamma   90.00
#
_symmetry.space_group_name_H-M   'P 1'
#
loop_
_entity.id
_entity.type
_entity.pdbx_description
1 polymer ?
#
loop_
_entity_poly.entity_id
_entity_poly.type
_entity_poly.pdbx_seq_one_letter_code
_entity_poly.pdbx_strand_id
1 'polypeptide(L)'
;VRGLMWDYPNDSNANTETYKNQFFLGRDLLIAPVFSSQAASHGWRPNVYLPEGQWIDYWDGTITTAKAGGVRFDYPVTLEKIPVLVRAGAIIPMYPTALYDGQVAKDVLTLDIYPYGQSEFTLYEDDGNTREYQKGALSQQLFSVIAPEGKAGAITIQIGEVRGNYKGLEENRTLVLLAHTRVKPESVLLDGVALKEYASNAE
;
A
#
# COMPACT_ATOMS: atom_id res chain seq x y z
N VAL A 1 12.83 -3.35 1.06
CA VAL A 1 13.11 -3.14 -0.36
C VAL A 1 13.59 -4.44 -0.96
N ARG A 2 12.99 -4.89 -2.09
CA ARG A 2 13.40 -6.10 -2.81
C ARG A 2 13.16 -5.97 -4.31
N GLY A 3 13.95 -6.70 -5.11
CA GLY A 3 13.78 -6.76 -6.56
C GLY A 3 12.49 -7.50 -6.96
N LEU A 4 11.96 -7.20 -8.16
CA LEU A 4 10.72 -7.78 -8.67
C LEU A 4 10.79 -9.32 -8.78
N MET A 5 11.97 -9.87 -9.05
CA MET A 5 12.18 -11.31 -9.20
C MET A 5 11.84 -12.14 -7.96
N TRP A 6 11.82 -11.55 -6.78
CA TRP A 6 11.45 -12.27 -5.56
C TRP A 6 9.96 -12.60 -5.50
N ASP A 7 9.11 -11.72 -6.06
CA ASP A 7 7.67 -11.95 -6.12
C ASP A 7 7.24 -12.60 -7.45
N TYR A 8 8.05 -12.42 -8.51
CA TYR A 8 7.78 -12.91 -9.86
C TYR A 8 8.95 -13.73 -10.42
N PRO A 9 9.32 -14.87 -9.78
CA PRO A 9 10.50 -15.65 -10.16
C PRO A 9 10.42 -16.28 -11.55
N ASN A 10 9.21 -16.51 -12.06
CA ASN A 10 8.95 -17.09 -13.37
C ASN A 10 8.76 -16.06 -14.48
N ASP A 11 8.77 -14.78 -14.14
CA ASP A 11 8.69 -13.69 -15.11
C ASP A 11 10.09 -13.30 -15.59
N SER A 12 10.41 -13.64 -16.82
CA SER A 12 11.71 -13.34 -17.41
C SER A 12 12.01 -11.84 -17.45
N ASN A 13 10.98 -10.99 -17.55
CA ASN A 13 11.15 -9.56 -17.53
C ASN A 13 11.53 -9.02 -16.12
N ALA A 14 11.02 -9.66 -15.06
CA ALA A 14 11.36 -9.29 -13.69
C ALA A 14 12.84 -9.54 -13.34
N ASN A 15 13.52 -10.39 -14.11
CA ASN A 15 14.93 -10.79 -13.92
C ASN A 15 15.90 -10.06 -14.85
N THR A 16 15.45 -9.15 -15.70
CA THR A 16 16.33 -8.49 -16.67
C THR A 16 17.04 -7.28 -16.06
N GLU A 17 18.23 -6.98 -16.61
CA GLU A 17 18.99 -5.76 -16.31
C GLU A 17 18.18 -4.48 -16.54
N THR A 18 17.22 -4.52 -17.48
CA THR A 18 16.38 -3.37 -17.84
C THR A 18 15.53 -2.88 -16.68
N TYR A 19 15.11 -3.79 -15.79
CA TYR A 19 14.20 -3.47 -14.67
C TYR A 19 14.85 -3.55 -13.29
N LYS A 20 16.17 -3.74 -13.22
CA LYS A 20 16.92 -3.72 -11.95
C LYS A 20 16.80 -2.41 -11.18
N ASN A 21 16.38 -1.35 -11.85
CA ASN A 21 16.17 -0.02 -11.27
C ASN A 21 14.73 0.18 -10.76
N GLN A 22 13.93 -0.88 -10.70
CA GLN A 22 12.63 -0.91 -10.07
C GLN A 22 12.67 -1.89 -8.90
N PHE A 23 11.89 -1.60 -7.87
CA PHE A 23 11.86 -2.43 -6.69
C PHE A 23 10.50 -2.36 -5.98
N PHE A 24 10.25 -3.33 -5.14
CA PHE A 24 9.15 -3.27 -4.18
C PHE A 24 9.59 -2.64 -2.87
N LEU A 25 8.82 -1.64 -2.43
CA LEU A 25 8.83 -1.14 -1.06
C LEU A 25 7.68 -1.81 -0.31
N GLY A 26 8.03 -2.60 0.70
CA GLY A 26 7.03 -3.50 1.27
C GLY A 26 6.58 -4.55 0.24
N ARG A 27 5.33 -4.97 0.36
CA ARG A 27 4.75 -6.03 -0.47
C ARG A 27 4.03 -5.50 -1.70
N ASP A 28 3.48 -4.29 -1.60
CA ASP A 28 2.44 -3.83 -2.50
C ASP A 28 2.77 -2.53 -3.26
N LEU A 29 3.90 -1.87 -2.94
CA LEU A 29 4.34 -0.66 -3.63
C LEU A 29 5.49 -0.96 -4.59
N LEU A 30 5.25 -0.77 -5.89
CA LEU A 30 6.29 -0.81 -6.91
C LEU A 30 6.81 0.61 -7.16
N ILE A 31 8.10 0.79 -6.97
CA ILE A 31 8.78 2.07 -7.13
C ILE A 31 9.71 2.00 -8.34
N ALA A 32 9.63 3.01 -9.21
CA ALA A 32 10.54 3.15 -10.35
C ALA A 32 11.25 4.51 -10.31
N PRO A 33 12.36 4.65 -9.56
CA PRO A 33 13.08 5.91 -9.42
C PRO A 33 13.53 6.50 -10.75
N VAL A 34 13.68 7.82 -10.77
CA VAL A 34 14.19 8.57 -11.92
C VAL A 34 15.69 8.82 -11.72
N PHE A 35 16.50 8.39 -12.66
CA PHE A 35 17.96 8.52 -12.60
C PHE A 35 18.53 9.55 -13.58
N SER A 36 17.69 10.07 -14.47
CA SER A 36 18.04 11.08 -15.45
C SER A 36 17.59 12.45 -15.00
N SER A 37 18.31 13.51 -15.37
CA SER A 37 17.80 14.87 -15.18
C SER A 37 16.51 15.05 -15.97
N GLN A 38 15.65 15.98 -15.55
CA GLN A 38 14.40 16.29 -16.26
C GLN A 38 14.66 16.70 -17.71
N ALA A 39 15.74 17.44 -17.98
CA ALA A 39 16.15 17.82 -19.33
C ALA A 39 16.53 16.59 -20.18
N ALA A 40 17.25 15.62 -19.61
CA ALA A 40 17.65 14.41 -20.35
C ALA A 40 16.53 13.40 -20.50
N SER A 41 15.58 13.36 -19.58
CA SER A 41 14.42 12.46 -19.62
C SER A 41 13.23 13.05 -20.38
N HIS A 42 13.28 14.35 -20.76
CA HIS A 42 12.16 15.07 -21.34
C HIS A 42 10.86 14.96 -20.53
N GLY A 43 10.97 14.81 -19.20
CA GLY A 43 9.83 14.66 -18.31
C GLY A 43 9.24 13.24 -18.25
N TRP A 44 10.00 12.22 -18.69
CA TRP A 44 9.54 10.83 -18.70
C TRP A 44 10.50 9.89 -17.96
N ARG A 45 9.94 8.91 -17.25
CA ARG A 45 10.66 7.72 -16.79
C ARG A 45 10.37 6.59 -17.78
N PRO A 46 11.30 6.28 -18.69
CA PRO A 46 11.09 5.27 -19.72
C PRO A 46 11.07 3.86 -19.14
N ASN A 47 10.37 2.97 -19.82
CA ASN A 47 10.37 1.54 -19.56
C ASN A 47 10.01 1.15 -18.12
N VAL A 48 8.97 1.75 -17.54
CA VAL A 48 8.37 1.24 -16.31
C VAL A 48 7.70 -0.08 -16.62
N TYR A 49 8.10 -1.14 -15.91
CA TYR A 49 7.56 -2.49 -16.08
C TYR A 49 6.63 -2.85 -14.95
N LEU A 50 5.43 -3.29 -15.27
CA LEU A 50 4.48 -3.87 -14.33
C LEU A 50 4.32 -5.36 -14.63
N PRO A 51 4.64 -6.25 -13.69
CA PRO A 51 4.32 -7.65 -13.77
C PRO A 51 2.81 -7.90 -13.87
N GLU A 52 2.42 -9.12 -14.25
CA GLU A 52 1.01 -9.53 -14.29
C GLU A 52 0.26 -9.12 -13.03
N GLY A 53 -0.93 -8.52 -13.23
CA GLY A 53 -1.80 -8.04 -12.15
C GLY A 53 -2.48 -6.73 -12.49
N GLN A 54 -3.21 -6.20 -11.53
CA GLN A 54 -3.78 -4.87 -11.61
C GLN A 54 -3.01 -3.91 -10.69
N TRP A 55 -2.68 -2.74 -11.23
CA TRP A 55 -1.86 -1.72 -10.58
C TRP A 55 -2.57 -0.39 -10.58
N ILE A 56 -2.46 0.34 -9.50
CA ILE A 56 -3.08 1.66 -9.32
C ILE A 56 -1.95 2.68 -9.18
N ASP A 57 -2.00 3.75 -9.96
CA ASP A 57 -1.10 4.89 -9.75
C ASP A 57 -1.41 5.52 -8.40
N TYR A 58 -0.39 5.65 -7.56
CA TYR A 58 -0.54 6.19 -6.21
C TYR A 58 -1.01 7.65 -6.20
N TRP A 59 -0.65 8.42 -7.25
CA TRP A 59 -0.88 9.85 -7.28
C TRP A 59 -2.25 10.25 -7.82
N ASP A 60 -2.75 9.53 -8.80
CA ASP A 60 -3.99 9.91 -9.49
C ASP A 60 -5.04 8.79 -9.57
N GLY A 61 -4.72 7.60 -9.05
CA GLY A 61 -5.64 6.47 -9.03
C GLY A 61 -5.85 5.79 -10.40
N THR A 62 -5.09 6.16 -11.43
CA THR A 62 -5.17 5.51 -12.74
C THR A 62 -4.86 4.02 -12.63
N ILE A 63 -5.73 3.19 -13.23
CA ILE A 63 -5.61 1.73 -13.15
C ILE A 63 -4.99 1.19 -14.43
N THR A 64 -3.93 0.40 -14.26
CA THR A 64 -3.28 -0.35 -15.33
C THR A 64 -3.42 -1.85 -15.07
N THR A 65 -3.99 -2.58 -16.02
CA THR A 65 -4.05 -4.05 -15.96
C THR A 65 -2.98 -4.65 -16.85
N ALA A 66 -2.02 -5.33 -16.24
CA ALA A 66 -0.98 -6.08 -16.92
C ALA A 66 -1.41 -7.55 -17.05
N LYS A 67 -1.45 -8.04 -18.30
CA LYS A 67 -1.71 -9.45 -18.63
C LYS A 67 -0.44 -10.28 -18.42
N ALA A 68 -0.54 -11.60 -18.62
CA ALA A 68 0.60 -12.48 -18.62
C ALA A 68 1.76 -11.95 -19.49
N GLY A 69 2.97 -11.92 -18.94
CA GLY A 69 4.13 -11.27 -19.55
C GLY A 69 4.30 -9.78 -19.22
N GLY A 70 3.38 -9.23 -18.43
CA GLY A 70 3.47 -7.87 -17.93
C GLY A 70 3.18 -6.79 -18.98
N VAL A 71 3.35 -5.54 -18.59
CA VAL A 71 3.22 -4.36 -19.46
C VAL A 71 4.39 -3.40 -19.24
N ARG A 72 4.77 -2.68 -20.30
CA ARG A 72 5.80 -1.62 -20.27
C ARG A 72 5.22 -0.34 -20.80
N PHE A 73 5.59 0.77 -20.18
CA PHE A 73 5.18 2.10 -20.61
C PHE A 73 6.16 3.16 -20.12
N ASP A 74 6.10 4.31 -20.72
CA ASP A 74 6.83 5.48 -20.27
C ASP A 74 5.93 6.26 -19.32
N TYR A 75 6.45 6.58 -18.13
CA TYR A 75 5.69 7.25 -17.08
C TYR A 75 6.05 8.75 -17.03
N PRO A 76 5.07 9.68 -17.07
CA PRO A 76 5.32 11.10 -16.95
C PRO A 76 5.79 11.45 -15.54
N VAL A 77 6.88 12.20 -15.43
CA VAL A 77 7.50 12.57 -14.14
C VAL A 77 7.72 14.08 -14.04
N THR A 78 7.67 14.56 -12.81
CA THR A 78 8.04 15.93 -12.42
C THR A 78 9.10 15.88 -11.33
N LEU A 79 9.49 17.02 -10.78
CA LEU A 79 10.41 17.04 -9.63
C LEU A 79 9.74 16.54 -8.34
N GLU A 80 8.41 16.66 -8.26
CA GLU A 80 7.62 16.25 -7.10
C GLU A 80 7.07 14.83 -7.20
N LYS A 81 7.10 14.23 -8.42
CA LYS A 81 6.41 12.96 -8.69
C LYS A 81 7.35 11.94 -9.33
N ILE A 82 7.50 10.79 -8.69
CA ILE A 82 8.13 9.59 -9.25
C ILE A 82 7.08 8.50 -9.46
N PRO A 83 7.31 7.52 -10.35
CA PRO A 83 6.39 6.39 -10.48
C PRO A 83 6.29 5.59 -9.18
N VAL A 84 5.11 5.56 -8.61
CA VAL A 84 4.70 4.74 -7.46
C VAL A 84 3.41 4.05 -7.85
N LEU A 85 3.44 2.73 -8.00
CA LEU A 85 2.30 1.92 -8.41
C LEU A 85 1.93 0.99 -7.26
N VAL A 86 0.66 0.98 -6.92
CA VAL A 86 0.11 0.16 -5.85
C VAL A 86 -0.53 -1.08 -6.45
N ARG A 87 -0.26 -2.24 -5.87
CA ARG A 87 -0.93 -3.48 -6.26
C ARG A 87 -2.40 -3.44 -5.86
N ALA A 88 -3.31 -3.84 -6.74
CA ALA A 88 -4.71 -4.01 -6.37
C ALA A 88 -4.85 -5.05 -5.24
N GLY A 89 -5.66 -4.74 -4.26
CA GLY A 89 -5.80 -5.49 -3.01
C GLY A 89 -4.84 -5.04 -1.90
N ALA A 90 -4.03 -4.02 -2.11
CA ALA A 90 -3.09 -3.54 -1.09
C ALA A 90 -3.80 -3.01 0.16
N ILE A 91 -3.21 -3.28 1.32
CA ILE A 91 -3.52 -2.68 2.62
C ILE A 91 -2.22 -2.11 3.15
N ILE A 92 -2.09 -0.78 3.14
CA ILE A 92 -0.85 -0.09 3.48
C ILE A 92 -1.03 0.65 4.80
N PRO A 93 -0.41 0.19 5.90
CA PRO A 93 -0.47 0.91 7.16
C PRO A 93 0.44 2.13 7.12
N MET A 94 -0.06 3.24 7.60
CA MET A 94 0.67 4.50 7.68
C MET A 94 0.50 5.12 9.07
N TYR A 95 1.61 5.60 9.63
CA TYR A 95 1.60 6.47 10.80
C TYR A 95 1.63 7.93 10.39
N PRO A 96 1.29 8.86 11.30
CA PRO A 96 1.45 10.29 11.05
C PRO A 96 2.87 10.62 10.60
N THR A 97 3.00 11.60 9.70
CA THR A 97 4.31 12.02 9.17
C THR A 97 5.23 12.50 10.30
N ALA A 98 6.44 11.97 10.33
CA ALA A 98 7.47 12.30 11.31
C ALA A 98 8.83 12.45 10.64
N LEU A 99 9.70 13.28 11.17
CA LEU A 99 11.07 13.44 10.70
C LEU A 99 12.00 12.34 11.21
N TYR A 100 11.65 11.71 12.33
CA TYR A 100 12.38 10.57 12.91
C TYR A 100 11.42 9.70 13.74
N ASP A 101 11.81 8.44 13.93
CA ASP A 101 10.99 7.49 14.72
C ASP A 101 10.88 7.95 16.19
N GLY A 102 9.65 7.88 16.74
CA GLY A 102 9.34 8.34 18.10
C GLY A 102 9.04 9.84 18.23
N GLN A 103 9.08 10.61 17.12
CA GLN A 103 8.71 12.04 17.17
C GLN A 103 7.21 12.25 17.44
N VAL A 104 6.37 11.39 16.91
CA VAL A 104 4.91 11.44 17.07
C VAL A 104 4.42 10.15 17.73
N ALA A 105 3.32 10.26 18.46
CA ALA A 105 2.65 9.12 19.03
C ALA A 105 2.11 8.19 17.93
N LYS A 106 2.13 6.87 18.17
CA LYS A 106 1.57 5.85 17.26
C LYS A 106 0.10 5.55 17.59
N ASP A 107 -0.61 6.54 18.11
CA ASP A 107 -2.01 6.49 18.54
C ASP A 107 -3.02 6.61 17.40
N VAL A 108 -2.55 7.02 16.22
CA VAL A 108 -3.32 7.02 14.96
C VAL A 108 -2.66 6.09 13.96
N LEU A 109 -3.41 5.11 13.47
CA LEU A 109 -3.01 4.24 12.38
C LEU A 109 -3.96 4.43 11.20
N THR A 110 -3.43 4.87 10.07
CA THR A 110 -4.17 4.94 8.83
C THR A 110 -3.92 3.67 8.03
N LEU A 111 -4.98 3.02 7.58
CA LEU A 111 -4.93 1.94 6.60
C LEU A 111 -5.35 2.49 5.25
N ASP A 112 -4.39 2.61 4.35
CA ASP A 112 -4.61 3.01 2.96
C ASP A 112 -4.91 1.76 2.14
N ILE A 113 -6.19 1.61 1.73
CA ILE A 113 -6.76 0.35 1.24
C ILE A 113 -7.15 0.50 -0.23
N TYR A 114 -6.67 -0.42 -1.06
CA TYR A 114 -6.96 -0.52 -2.49
C TYR A 114 -7.80 -1.78 -2.77
N PRO A 115 -9.12 -1.76 -2.53
CA PRO A 115 -9.95 -2.96 -2.47
C PRO A 115 -10.01 -3.70 -3.81
N TYR A 116 -9.63 -5.00 -3.79
CA TYR A 116 -9.69 -5.88 -4.95
C TYR A 116 -9.56 -7.34 -4.54
N GLY A 117 -10.56 -8.17 -4.85
CA GLY A 117 -10.57 -9.58 -4.48
C GLY A 117 -10.50 -9.79 -2.97
N GLN A 118 -9.75 -10.79 -2.55
CA GLN A 118 -9.46 -11.07 -1.15
C GLN A 118 -8.02 -10.77 -0.83
N SER A 119 -7.76 -9.97 0.21
CA SER A 119 -6.43 -9.60 0.64
C SER A 119 -6.31 -9.52 2.15
N GLU A 120 -5.07 -9.66 2.64
CA GLU A 120 -4.75 -9.65 4.06
C GLU A 120 -3.42 -8.94 4.30
N PHE A 121 -3.35 -8.26 5.43
CA PHE A 121 -2.13 -7.67 5.95
C PHE A 121 -2.03 -7.91 7.46
N THR A 122 -0.89 -8.41 7.92
CA THR A 122 -0.59 -8.52 9.35
C THR A 122 0.34 -7.38 9.75
N LEU A 123 -0.16 -6.47 10.57
CA LEU A 123 0.67 -5.47 11.22
C LEU A 123 1.48 -6.14 12.31
N TYR A 124 2.78 -6.05 12.20
CA TYR A 124 3.75 -6.51 13.20
C TYR A 124 4.34 -5.27 13.88
N GLU A 125 4.40 -5.30 15.20
CA GLU A 125 5.02 -4.22 15.98
C GLU A 125 5.83 -4.80 17.14
N ASP A 126 6.93 -4.13 17.45
CA ASP A 126 7.76 -4.37 18.64
C ASP A 126 8.29 -3.01 19.14
N ASP A 127 9.18 -3.02 20.12
CA ASP A 127 9.74 -1.79 20.68
C ASP A 127 10.72 -1.05 19.77
N GLY A 128 11.09 -1.65 18.61
CA GLY A 128 11.98 -1.08 17.61
C GLY A 128 13.44 -0.85 18.07
N ASN A 129 13.77 -1.14 19.33
CA ASN A 129 15.05 -0.79 19.94
C ASN A 129 15.81 -1.99 20.49
N THR A 130 15.12 -3.02 20.95
CA THR A 130 15.74 -4.20 21.58
C THR A 130 15.55 -5.46 20.75
N ARG A 131 16.09 -6.56 21.21
CA ARG A 131 15.86 -7.89 20.64
C ARG A 131 14.84 -8.72 21.44
N GLU A 132 14.05 -8.08 22.31
CA GLU A 132 13.06 -8.79 23.13
C GLU A 132 11.97 -9.45 22.29
N TYR A 133 11.74 -8.97 21.02
CA TYR A 133 10.88 -9.66 20.06
C TYR A 133 11.26 -11.13 19.85
N GLN A 134 12.54 -11.50 19.98
CA GLN A 134 13.01 -12.90 19.90
C GLN A 134 12.50 -13.75 21.07
N LYS A 135 12.06 -13.11 22.15
CA LYS A 135 11.46 -13.75 23.34
C LYS A 135 9.94 -13.59 23.37
N GLY A 136 9.34 -13.09 22.27
CA GLY A 136 7.91 -12.92 22.13
C GLY A 136 7.37 -11.54 22.55
N ALA A 137 8.24 -10.56 22.86
CA ALA A 137 7.81 -9.17 23.11
C ALA A 137 7.49 -8.45 21.80
N LEU A 138 6.35 -8.78 21.21
CA LEU A 138 5.84 -8.25 19.96
C LEU A 138 4.31 -8.28 19.95
N SER A 139 3.69 -7.52 19.06
CA SER A 139 2.27 -7.63 18.78
C SER A 139 2.02 -7.86 17.29
N GLN A 140 0.88 -8.48 16.99
CA GLN A 140 0.39 -8.71 15.64
C GLN A 140 -1.10 -8.41 15.58
N GLN A 141 -1.52 -7.73 14.50
CA GLN A 141 -2.92 -7.49 14.21
C GLN A 141 -3.20 -7.79 12.75
N LEU A 142 -4.20 -8.63 12.48
CA LEU A 142 -4.62 -9.00 11.13
C LEU A 142 -5.68 -8.03 10.63
N PHE A 143 -5.48 -7.52 9.44
CA PHE A 143 -6.49 -6.80 8.65
C PHE A 143 -6.79 -7.62 7.40
N SER A 144 -8.07 -7.77 7.06
CA SER A 144 -8.46 -8.43 5.82
C SER A 144 -9.53 -7.64 5.08
N VAL A 145 -9.51 -7.74 3.76
CA VAL A 145 -10.43 -7.06 2.86
C VAL A 145 -10.99 -8.07 1.88
N ILE A 146 -12.31 -8.04 1.71
CA ILE A 146 -13.02 -8.78 0.67
C ILE A 146 -13.74 -7.75 -0.18
N ALA A 147 -13.44 -7.71 -1.46
CA ALA A 147 -13.99 -6.76 -2.41
C ALA A 147 -14.26 -7.42 -3.77
N PRO A 148 -15.21 -6.91 -4.56
CA PRO A 148 -15.43 -7.41 -5.92
C PRO A 148 -14.28 -7.02 -6.83
N GLU A 149 -13.91 -7.92 -7.75
CA GLU A 149 -12.87 -7.67 -8.73
C GLU A 149 -13.40 -6.84 -9.90
N GLY A 150 -13.20 -5.52 -9.83
CA GLY A 150 -13.53 -4.60 -10.91
C GLY A 150 -15.02 -4.38 -11.17
N LYS A 151 -15.89 -4.83 -10.27
CA LYS A 151 -17.38 -4.66 -10.34
C LYS A 151 -17.86 -3.84 -9.16
N ALA A 152 -19.07 -3.29 -9.26
CA ALA A 152 -19.76 -2.74 -8.11
C ALA A 152 -20.17 -3.85 -7.13
N GLY A 153 -20.13 -3.58 -5.84
CA GLY A 153 -20.52 -4.52 -4.80
C GLY A 153 -20.01 -4.09 -3.42
N ALA A 154 -20.38 -4.85 -2.42
CA ALA A 154 -19.97 -4.59 -1.04
C ALA A 154 -18.48 -4.83 -0.84
N ILE A 155 -17.86 -3.95 -0.08
CA ILE A 155 -16.48 -4.11 0.42
C ILE A 155 -16.58 -4.40 1.91
N THR A 156 -15.98 -5.50 2.34
CA THR A 156 -15.90 -5.87 3.75
C THR A 156 -14.47 -5.71 4.22
N ILE A 157 -14.27 -4.92 5.28
CA ILE A 157 -12.98 -4.74 5.94
C ILE A 157 -13.11 -5.35 7.33
N GLN A 158 -12.25 -6.29 7.67
CA GLN A 158 -12.21 -6.92 8.98
C GLN A 158 -10.95 -6.49 9.72
N ILE A 159 -11.13 -6.09 10.95
CA ILE A 159 -10.07 -5.65 11.87
C ILE A 159 -9.97 -6.71 12.96
N GLY A 160 -8.89 -7.48 12.95
CA GLY A 160 -8.64 -8.54 13.91
C GLY A 160 -8.21 -7.99 15.27
N GLU A 161 -8.20 -8.86 16.28
CA GLU A 161 -7.68 -8.56 17.59
C GLU A 161 -6.16 -8.33 17.56
N VAL A 162 -5.67 -7.44 18.41
CA VAL A 162 -4.23 -7.33 18.69
C VAL A 162 -3.80 -8.53 19.52
N ARG A 163 -2.83 -9.29 19.03
CA ARG A 163 -2.28 -10.48 19.72
C ARG A 163 -0.83 -10.22 20.11
N GLY A 164 -0.51 -10.56 21.34
CA GLY A 164 0.80 -10.31 21.92
C GLY A 164 0.89 -8.96 22.59
N ASN A 165 2.06 -8.66 23.14
CA ASN A 165 2.32 -7.44 23.89
C ASN A 165 3.82 -7.13 23.88
N TYR A 166 4.17 -5.85 23.95
CA TYR A 166 5.53 -5.36 24.12
C TYR A 166 5.52 -4.04 24.89
N LYS A 167 6.65 -3.67 25.45
CA LYS A 167 6.78 -2.41 26.20
C LYS A 167 6.61 -1.20 25.24
N GLY A 168 5.56 -0.44 25.43
CA GLY A 168 5.23 0.74 24.61
C GLY A 168 4.16 0.46 23.55
N LEU A 169 3.48 -0.69 23.64
CA LEU A 169 2.29 -0.93 22.83
C LEU A 169 1.23 0.13 23.13
N GLU A 170 0.72 0.77 22.07
CA GLU A 170 -0.40 1.71 22.18
C GLU A 170 -1.71 0.91 22.31
N GLU A 171 -2.33 0.97 23.51
CA GLU A 171 -3.55 0.22 23.82
C GLU A 171 -4.81 0.84 23.20
N ASN A 172 -4.82 2.16 23.04
CA ASN A 172 -5.98 2.91 22.52
C ASN A 172 -5.57 3.62 21.24
N ARG A 173 -5.87 3.03 20.11
CA ARG A 173 -5.49 3.55 18.80
C ARG A 173 -6.72 3.96 17.99
N THR A 174 -6.66 5.14 17.39
CA THR A 174 -7.61 5.56 16.37
C THR A 174 -7.24 4.91 15.04
N LEU A 175 -8.18 4.19 14.45
CA LEU A 175 -8.02 3.65 13.09
C LEU A 175 -8.70 4.55 12.08
N VAL A 176 -7.95 4.97 11.07
CA VAL A 176 -8.45 5.71 9.91
C VAL A 176 -8.41 4.77 8.72
N LEU A 177 -9.56 4.53 8.07
CA LEU A 177 -9.65 3.68 6.88
C LEU A 177 -9.83 4.56 5.65
N LEU A 178 -8.81 4.62 4.77
CA LEU A 178 -8.85 5.29 3.49
C LEU A 178 -9.10 4.22 2.41
N ALA A 179 -10.34 4.05 1.98
CA ALA A 179 -10.66 3.07 0.96
C ALA A 179 -10.78 3.74 -0.42
N HIS A 180 -9.87 3.40 -1.33
CA HIS A 180 -9.88 3.89 -2.70
C HIS A 180 -10.99 3.20 -3.50
N THR A 181 -12.14 3.85 -3.61
CA THR A 181 -13.30 3.34 -4.35
C THR A 181 -13.60 4.22 -5.56
N ARG A 182 -14.08 3.61 -6.65
CA ARG A 182 -14.44 4.35 -7.87
C ARG A 182 -15.71 5.18 -7.73
N VAL A 183 -16.56 4.78 -6.82
CA VAL A 183 -17.83 5.43 -6.55
C VAL A 183 -17.99 5.59 -5.05
N LYS A 184 -18.66 6.65 -4.66
CA LYS A 184 -19.04 6.87 -3.26
C LYS A 184 -19.93 5.71 -2.78
N PRO A 185 -19.65 5.11 -1.62
CA PRO A 185 -20.53 4.08 -1.05
C PRO A 185 -21.90 4.67 -0.69
N GLU A 186 -22.96 3.89 -0.90
CA GLU A 186 -24.32 4.27 -0.50
C GLU A 186 -24.47 4.31 1.03
N SER A 187 -23.77 3.44 1.72
CA SER A 187 -23.75 3.36 3.19
C SER A 187 -22.43 2.76 3.67
N VAL A 188 -22.03 3.13 4.89
CA VAL A 188 -20.92 2.51 5.61
C VAL A 188 -21.45 2.01 6.94
N LEU A 189 -21.17 0.75 7.26
CA LEU A 189 -21.60 0.10 8.49
C LEU A 189 -20.38 -0.29 9.32
N LEU A 190 -20.46 -0.10 10.63
CA LEU A 190 -19.53 -0.67 11.59
C LEU A 190 -20.33 -1.64 12.47
N ASP A 191 -19.98 -2.92 12.41
CA ASP A 191 -20.67 -4.01 13.13
C ASP A 191 -22.19 -3.99 12.92
N GLY A 192 -22.64 -3.70 11.68
CA GLY A 192 -24.03 -3.62 11.30
C GLY A 192 -24.74 -2.29 11.65
N VAL A 193 -24.05 -1.36 12.31
CA VAL A 193 -24.59 -0.03 12.65
C VAL A 193 -24.14 1.00 11.63
N ALA A 194 -25.09 1.73 11.04
CA ALA A 194 -24.78 2.75 10.04
C ALA A 194 -23.96 3.90 10.65
N LEU A 195 -22.85 4.24 10.01
CA LEU A 195 -22.05 5.39 10.36
C LEU A 195 -22.66 6.66 9.76
N LYS A 196 -22.55 7.76 10.52
CA LYS A 196 -22.99 9.09 10.06
C LYS A 196 -22.02 9.61 9.00
N GLU A 197 -22.56 10.06 7.90
CA GLU A 197 -21.80 10.79 6.90
C GLU A 197 -21.50 12.21 7.37
N TYR A 198 -20.25 12.65 7.18
CA TYR A 198 -19.85 14.02 7.33
C TYR A 198 -19.34 14.53 5.98
N ALA A 199 -19.72 15.76 5.61
CA ALA A 199 -19.12 16.40 4.46
C ALA A 199 -17.62 16.57 4.70
N SER A 200 -16.79 16.15 3.74
CA SER A 200 -15.37 16.49 3.77
C SER A 200 -15.27 18.00 3.58
N ASN A 201 -14.68 18.71 4.54
CA ASN A 201 -14.14 20.02 4.24
C ASN A 201 -12.96 19.76 3.30
N ALA A 202 -13.19 19.97 2.01
CA ALA A 202 -12.10 20.00 1.03
C ALA A 202 -11.25 21.21 1.40
N GLU A 203 -10.06 20.98 2.00
CA GLU A 203 -8.97 21.93 2.03
C GLU A 203 -8.13 21.78 0.77
#